data_e1ddc4bc9cdd07c7c7cfb8a1fe390156
#
_entry.id   e1ddc4bc9cdd07c7c7cfb8a1fe390156
#
_cell.length_a   1.000
_cell.length_b   1.000
_cell.length_c   1.000
_cell.angle_alpha   90.00
_cell.angle_beta   90.00
_cell.angle_gamma   90.00
#
_symmetry.space_group_name_H-M   'P 1'
#
loop_
_entity.id
_entity.type
_entity.pdbx_description
1 polymer ?
#
loop_
_entity_poly.entity_id
_entity_poly.type
_entity_poly.pdbx_seq_one_letter_code
_entity_poly.pdbx_strand_id
1 'polypeptide(L)'
;MILSCGEALIDMLPRMSTLGEPAFAPYAGGAVFNTAIALGRLGVPAGFFSGISTDMLGEILADTLAASHVETSFCARSARPTTVAFVKLVNGQATYAFYDEATAGRMLAEADLPALPDAVQAIFVGGISLVNDPAASTYEALQAREAPFRVTMIDPNIRPGFIAGQEAEYRARIERMITRADIVKLSD
;
A
#
# COMPACT_ATOMS: atom_id res chain seq x y z
N MET A 1 -7.25 -6.24 -16.51
CA MET A 1 -6.26 -5.66 -15.59
C MET A 1 -6.75 -5.81 -14.16
N ILE A 2 -5.87 -6.13 -13.22
CA ILE A 2 -6.11 -6.10 -11.79
C ILE A 2 -5.43 -4.84 -11.21
N LEU A 3 -6.16 -3.98 -10.53
CA LEU A 3 -5.64 -2.78 -9.87
C LEU A 3 -5.46 -3.06 -8.37
N SER A 4 -4.22 -3.03 -7.90
CA SER A 4 -3.90 -3.11 -6.49
C SER A 4 -3.88 -1.70 -5.87
N CYS A 5 -4.65 -1.49 -4.79
CA CYS A 5 -4.89 -0.19 -4.19
C CYS A 5 -4.49 -0.23 -2.71
N GLY A 6 -3.43 0.45 -2.32
CA GLY A 6 -2.96 0.43 -0.95
C GLY A 6 -1.57 1.02 -0.77
N GLU A 7 -0.91 0.64 0.33
CA GLU A 7 0.37 1.22 0.71
C GLU A 7 1.52 0.85 -0.21
N ALA A 8 2.38 1.84 -0.40
CA ALA A 8 3.75 1.71 -0.88
C ALA A 8 4.68 2.41 0.11
N LEU A 9 5.76 1.78 0.49
CA LEU A 9 6.69 2.29 1.49
C LEU A 9 8.12 1.81 1.21
N ILE A 10 9.07 2.43 1.88
CA ILE A 10 10.46 1.98 1.87
C ILE A 10 10.80 1.32 3.20
N ASP A 11 11.18 0.04 3.14
CA ASP A 11 11.76 -0.68 4.27
C ASP A 11 13.27 -0.38 4.34
N MET A 12 13.69 0.30 5.41
CA MET A 12 15.09 0.59 5.71
C MET A 12 15.68 -0.57 6.51
N LEU A 13 16.30 -1.51 5.80
CA LEU A 13 16.87 -2.70 6.42
C LEU A 13 18.30 -2.46 6.92
N PRO A 14 18.62 -2.91 8.15
CA PRO A 14 19.98 -2.78 8.69
C PRO A 14 20.99 -3.57 7.84
N ARG A 15 22.12 -2.95 7.59
CA ARG A 15 23.26 -3.50 6.84
C ARG A 15 24.57 -3.06 7.50
N MET A 16 25.65 -3.68 7.08
CA MET A 16 27.01 -3.19 7.35
C MET A 16 27.60 -2.67 6.04
N SER A 17 28.21 -1.50 6.09
CA SER A 17 28.98 -0.96 4.96
C SER A 17 30.25 -1.77 4.72
N THR A 18 30.90 -1.56 3.61
CA THR A 18 32.21 -2.18 3.31
C THR A 18 33.32 -1.71 4.26
N LEU A 19 33.10 -0.60 4.98
CA LEU A 19 34.01 -0.07 6.00
C LEU A 19 33.69 -0.59 7.40
N GLY A 20 32.69 -1.48 7.56
CA GLY A 20 32.28 -2.03 8.85
C GLY A 20 31.39 -1.09 9.67
N GLU A 21 30.80 -0.06 9.06
CA GLU A 21 29.92 0.88 9.74
C GLU A 21 28.46 0.44 9.64
N PRO A 22 27.63 0.65 10.68
CA PRO A 22 26.19 0.43 10.57
C PRO A 22 25.58 1.31 9.48
N ALA A 23 24.75 0.71 8.62
CA ALA A 23 24.06 1.40 7.54
C ALA A 23 22.61 0.89 7.40
N PHE A 24 21.80 1.58 6.62
CA PHE A 24 20.49 1.11 6.20
C PHE A 24 20.41 1.08 4.68
N ALA A 25 19.84 0.00 4.14
CA ALA A 25 19.57 -0.12 2.71
C ALA A 25 18.05 0.03 2.48
N PRO A 26 17.63 0.89 1.52
CA PRO A 26 16.24 1.08 1.17
C PRO A 26 15.74 -0.07 0.28
N TYR A 27 14.60 -0.64 0.63
CA TYR A 27 13.89 -1.63 -0.18
C TYR A 27 12.44 -1.20 -0.37
N ALA A 28 11.96 -1.24 -1.61
CA ALA A 28 10.56 -1.04 -1.92
C ALA A 28 9.70 -2.14 -1.29
N GLY A 29 8.62 -1.78 -0.62
CA GLY A 29 7.77 -2.69 0.14
C GLY A 29 6.34 -2.18 0.33
N GLY A 30 5.60 -2.91 1.16
CA GLY A 30 4.16 -2.77 1.38
C GLY A 30 3.42 -4.01 0.89
N ALA A 31 2.42 -4.47 1.64
CA ALA A 31 1.71 -5.72 1.30
C ALA A 31 1.00 -5.60 -0.06
N VAL A 32 0.29 -4.50 -0.28
CA VAL A 32 -0.43 -4.25 -1.54
C VAL A 32 0.52 -3.95 -2.68
N PHE A 33 1.58 -3.19 -2.43
CA PHE A 33 2.65 -2.93 -3.40
C PHE A 33 3.29 -4.23 -3.90
N ASN A 34 3.66 -5.13 -2.97
CA ASN A 34 4.26 -6.42 -3.30
C ASN A 34 3.29 -7.32 -4.10
N THR A 35 1.99 -7.21 -3.87
CA THR A 35 0.98 -7.93 -4.67
C THR A 35 0.96 -7.43 -6.11
N ALA A 36 0.99 -6.11 -6.34
CA ALA A 36 1.09 -5.54 -7.69
C ALA A 36 2.36 -6.02 -8.42
N ILE A 37 3.52 -5.97 -7.73
CA ILE A 37 4.79 -6.47 -8.25
C ILE A 37 4.70 -7.96 -8.65
N ALA A 38 4.12 -8.78 -7.79
CA ALA A 38 3.96 -10.21 -8.07
C ALA A 38 3.09 -10.45 -9.30
N LEU A 39 1.94 -9.78 -9.41
CA LEU A 39 1.06 -9.88 -10.56
C LEU A 39 1.76 -9.47 -11.87
N GLY A 40 2.45 -8.33 -11.88
CA GLY A 40 3.16 -7.87 -13.06
C GLY A 40 4.27 -8.83 -13.50
N ARG A 41 5.06 -9.36 -12.56
CA ARG A 41 6.12 -10.34 -12.84
C ARG A 41 5.58 -11.69 -13.32
N LEU A 42 4.37 -12.06 -12.93
CA LEU A 42 3.66 -13.24 -13.45
C LEU A 42 3.03 -13.01 -14.82
N GLY A 43 3.18 -11.82 -15.40
CA GLY A 43 2.65 -11.47 -16.72
C GLY A 43 1.15 -11.14 -16.72
N VAL A 44 0.55 -10.93 -15.57
CA VAL A 44 -0.84 -10.47 -15.45
C VAL A 44 -0.87 -8.96 -15.71
N PRO A 45 -1.81 -8.44 -16.55
CA PRO A 45 -2.03 -7.01 -16.66
C PRO A 45 -2.37 -6.42 -15.28
N ALA A 46 -1.40 -5.76 -14.66
CA ALA A 46 -1.48 -5.22 -13.31
C ALA A 46 -1.34 -3.69 -13.31
N GLY A 47 -2.08 -3.03 -12.44
CA GLY A 47 -1.95 -1.61 -12.13
C GLY A 47 -1.80 -1.39 -10.63
N PHE A 48 -1.33 -0.21 -10.26
CA PHE A 48 -1.18 0.19 -8.86
C PHE A 48 -1.77 1.57 -8.63
N PHE A 49 -2.52 1.74 -7.53
CA PHE A 49 -3.06 3.01 -7.07
C PHE A 49 -2.64 3.28 -5.63
N SER A 50 -1.94 4.38 -5.45
CA SER A 50 -1.48 4.91 -4.16
C SER A 50 -1.04 6.37 -4.33
N GLY A 51 -0.80 7.06 -3.22
CA GLY A 51 -0.03 8.29 -3.21
C GLY A 51 1.47 7.95 -3.22
N ILE A 52 2.19 8.35 -4.27
CA ILE A 52 3.63 8.15 -4.40
C ILE A 52 4.34 9.50 -4.42
N SER A 53 5.33 9.64 -3.55
CA SER A 53 6.18 10.84 -3.48
C SER A 53 6.97 11.08 -4.77
N THR A 54 7.30 12.35 -5.01
CA THR A 54 8.29 12.75 -6.02
C THR A 54 9.71 12.88 -5.44
N ASP A 55 9.93 12.45 -4.19
CA ASP A 55 11.26 12.40 -3.59
C ASP A 55 12.08 11.20 -4.07
N MET A 56 13.36 11.15 -3.70
CA MET A 56 14.28 10.08 -4.11
C MET A 56 13.81 8.67 -3.71
N LEU A 57 13.07 8.54 -2.61
CA LEU A 57 12.54 7.24 -2.15
C LEU A 57 11.27 6.86 -2.93
N GLY A 58 10.45 7.85 -3.27
CA GLY A 58 9.28 7.66 -4.15
C GLY A 58 9.67 7.26 -5.57
N GLU A 59 10.81 7.73 -6.07
CA GLU A 59 11.35 7.26 -7.36
C GLU A 59 11.76 5.78 -7.29
N ILE A 60 12.34 5.30 -6.19
CA ILE A 60 12.63 3.85 -6.00
C ILE A 60 11.34 3.02 -6.11
N LEU A 61 10.23 3.51 -5.53
CA LEU A 61 8.93 2.83 -5.63
C LEU A 61 8.42 2.82 -7.07
N ALA A 62 8.44 3.97 -7.74
CA ALA A 62 7.97 4.10 -9.12
C ALA A 62 8.79 3.23 -10.08
N ASP A 63 10.11 3.24 -9.97
CA ASP A 63 11.01 2.44 -10.80
C ASP A 63 10.81 0.93 -10.56
N THR A 64 10.56 0.52 -9.31
CA THR A 64 10.31 -0.88 -8.97
C THR A 64 8.99 -1.39 -9.58
N LEU A 65 7.94 -0.57 -9.57
CA LEU A 65 6.67 -0.87 -10.24
C LEU A 65 6.88 -1.00 -11.76
N ALA A 66 7.53 -0.01 -12.38
CA ALA A 66 7.80 0.00 -13.81
C ALA A 66 8.65 -1.21 -14.25
N ALA A 67 9.72 -1.53 -13.53
CA ALA A 67 10.57 -2.70 -13.77
C ALA A 67 9.83 -4.04 -13.60
N SER A 68 8.69 -4.02 -12.90
CA SER A 68 7.84 -5.20 -12.70
C SER A 68 6.61 -5.20 -13.61
N HIS A 69 6.59 -4.36 -14.65
CA HIS A 69 5.49 -4.26 -15.64
C HIS A 69 4.13 -3.88 -15.04
N VAL A 70 4.14 -3.07 -13.97
CA VAL A 70 2.93 -2.55 -13.33
C VAL A 70 2.59 -1.16 -13.86
N GLU A 71 1.36 -0.96 -14.31
CA GLU A 71 0.85 0.35 -14.75
C GLU A 71 0.73 1.31 -13.57
N THR A 72 1.37 2.47 -13.67
CA THR A 72 1.47 3.47 -12.60
C THR A 72 0.71 4.76 -12.87
N SER A 73 0.04 4.89 -14.01
CA SER A 73 -0.73 6.10 -14.37
C SER A 73 -1.89 6.39 -13.41
N PHE A 74 -2.29 5.40 -12.62
CA PHE A 74 -3.32 5.55 -11.59
C PHE A 74 -2.78 6.19 -10.30
N CYS A 75 -1.45 6.22 -10.10
CA CYS A 75 -0.85 6.76 -8.88
C CYS A 75 -0.96 8.28 -8.81
N ALA A 76 -1.38 8.80 -7.64
CA ALA A 76 -1.30 10.22 -7.34
C ALA A 76 0.14 10.59 -6.96
N ARG A 77 0.75 11.52 -7.72
CA ARG A 77 2.12 12.00 -7.42
C ARG A 77 2.06 13.23 -6.52
N SER A 78 2.89 13.27 -5.48
CA SER A 78 2.89 14.33 -4.47
C SER A 78 4.30 14.68 -4.03
N ALA A 79 4.54 15.96 -3.71
CA ALA A 79 5.80 16.42 -3.10
C ALA A 79 5.89 16.11 -1.58
N ARG A 80 4.88 15.46 -1.00
CA ARG A 80 4.94 14.98 0.39
C ARG A 80 5.97 13.85 0.51
N PRO A 81 6.59 13.63 1.70
CA PRO A 81 7.60 12.60 1.86
C PRO A 81 7.06 11.19 1.61
N THR A 82 7.95 10.27 1.27
CA THR A 82 7.64 8.83 1.19
C THR A 82 7.46 8.24 2.59
N THR A 83 6.53 7.29 2.74
CA THR A 83 6.40 6.46 3.95
C THR A 83 7.63 5.57 4.11
N VAL A 84 8.23 5.57 5.31
CA VAL A 84 9.44 4.80 5.61
C VAL A 84 9.24 3.95 6.86
N ALA A 85 9.68 2.70 6.79
CA ALA A 85 9.74 1.78 7.93
C ALA A 85 11.20 1.42 8.22
N PHE A 86 11.73 1.81 9.38
CA PHE A 86 13.02 1.31 9.84
C PHE A 86 12.85 -0.01 10.56
N VAL A 87 13.62 -1.00 10.13
CA VAL A 87 13.61 -2.34 10.72
C VAL A 87 14.76 -2.45 11.73
N LYS A 88 14.44 -2.79 12.98
CA LYS A 88 15.41 -3.14 14.00
C LYS A 88 15.23 -4.60 14.39
N LEU A 89 16.31 -5.36 14.36
CA LEU A 89 16.32 -6.74 14.85
C LEU A 89 16.65 -6.75 16.34
N VAL A 90 15.75 -7.26 17.16
CA VAL A 90 15.96 -7.47 18.60
C VAL A 90 15.78 -8.96 18.89
N ASN A 91 16.85 -9.64 19.29
CA ASN A 91 16.85 -11.09 19.53
C ASN A 91 16.32 -11.93 18.33
N GLY A 92 16.63 -11.48 17.10
CA GLY A 92 16.16 -12.15 15.87
C GLY A 92 14.72 -11.81 15.46
N GLN A 93 13.99 -11.01 16.24
CA GLN A 93 12.66 -10.53 15.90
C GLN A 93 12.73 -9.10 15.34
N ALA A 94 11.98 -8.87 14.25
CA ALA A 94 11.89 -7.55 13.64
C ALA A 94 10.94 -6.66 14.45
N THR A 95 11.44 -5.47 14.81
CA THR A 95 10.63 -4.36 15.32
C THR A 95 10.69 -3.24 14.30
N TYR A 96 9.61 -2.48 14.19
CA TYR A 96 9.46 -1.46 13.16
C TYR A 96 9.26 -0.08 13.80
N ALA A 97 9.96 0.93 13.26
CA ALA A 97 9.66 2.33 13.50
C ALA A 97 9.11 2.92 12.20
N PHE A 98 7.83 3.28 12.21
CA PHE A 98 7.13 3.83 11.06
C PHE A 98 7.13 5.34 11.06
N TYR A 99 7.44 5.92 9.89
CA TYR A 99 7.37 7.34 9.62
C TYR A 99 6.37 7.54 8.48
N ASP A 100 5.12 7.73 8.86
CA ASP A 100 3.97 7.79 7.96
C ASP A 100 3.21 9.13 8.04
N GLU A 101 3.53 9.96 9.01
CA GLU A 101 2.83 11.22 9.22
C GLU A 101 3.02 12.18 8.03
N ALA A 102 1.91 12.66 7.48
CA ALA A 102 1.86 13.60 6.35
C ALA A 102 2.55 13.11 5.06
N THR A 103 2.81 11.81 4.92
CA THR A 103 3.40 11.22 3.71
C THR A 103 2.44 11.24 2.51
N ALA A 104 2.97 11.04 1.30
CA ALA A 104 2.17 10.98 0.08
C ALA A 104 1.09 9.89 0.14
N GLY A 105 1.43 8.70 0.63
CA GLY A 105 0.49 7.59 0.80
C GLY A 105 -0.58 7.86 1.84
N ARG A 106 -0.17 8.39 3.03
CA ARG A 106 -1.07 8.69 4.13
C ARG A 106 -2.09 9.80 3.79
N MET A 107 -1.66 10.79 3.03
CA MET A 107 -2.46 11.98 2.72
C MET A 107 -3.23 11.86 1.40
N LEU A 108 -3.32 10.67 0.83
CA LEU A 108 -4.17 10.38 -0.33
C LEU A 108 -5.63 10.70 0.02
N ALA A 109 -6.30 11.51 -0.79
CA ALA A 109 -7.65 11.99 -0.57
C ALA A 109 -8.60 11.56 -1.70
N GLU A 110 -9.91 11.66 -1.48
CA GLU A 110 -10.91 11.29 -2.50
C GLU A 110 -10.77 12.08 -3.80
N ALA A 111 -10.24 13.31 -3.73
CA ALA A 111 -9.94 14.11 -4.93
C ALA A 111 -8.86 13.48 -5.83
N ASP A 112 -8.04 12.57 -5.29
CA ASP A 112 -6.99 11.86 -6.00
C ASP A 112 -7.49 10.56 -6.65
N LEU A 113 -8.77 10.19 -6.47
CA LEU A 113 -9.32 8.96 -7.02
C LEU A 113 -9.32 8.97 -8.55
N PRO A 114 -8.66 7.99 -9.19
CA PRO A 114 -8.61 7.93 -10.64
C PRO A 114 -9.96 7.50 -11.24
N ALA A 115 -10.25 7.95 -12.44
CA ALA A 115 -11.24 7.32 -13.28
C ALA A 115 -10.68 5.97 -13.78
N LEU A 116 -11.43 4.89 -13.57
CA LEU A 116 -10.98 3.55 -13.98
C LEU A 116 -11.59 3.17 -15.32
N PRO A 117 -10.76 2.82 -16.33
CA PRO A 117 -11.26 2.33 -17.60
C PRO A 117 -11.84 0.91 -17.45
N ASP A 118 -12.66 0.48 -18.43
CA ASP A 118 -13.28 -0.85 -18.45
C ASP A 118 -12.25 -2.00 -18.47
N ALA A 119 -11.03 -1.72 -18.90
CA ALA A 119 -9.93 -2.68 -18.88
C ALA A 119 -9.55 -3.11 -17.44
N VAL A 120 -9.85 -2.30 -16.41
CA VAL A 120 -9.71 -2.67 -15.01
C VAL A 120 -10.92 -3.52 -14.62
N GLN A 121 -10.75 -4.81 -14.46
CA GLN A 121 -11.83 -5.77 -14.19
C GLN A 121 -11.94 -6.14 -12.71
N ALA A 122 -10.85 -5.97 -11.96
CA ALA A 122 -10.81 -6.27 -10.54
C ALA A 122 -9.98 -5.22 -9.79
N ILE A 123 -10.38 -4.95 -8.56
CA ILE A 123 -9.59 -4.15 -7.60
C ILE A 123 -9.27 -4.97 -6.36
N PHE A 124 -8.05 -4.83 -5.87
CA PHE A 124 -7.58 -5.39 -4.61
C PHE A 124 -7.26 -4.25 -3.66
N VAL A 125 -7.85 -4.24 -2.48
CA VAL A 125 -7.59 -3.27 -1.40
C VAL A 125 -7.11 -3.99 -0.16
N GLY A 126 -6.22 -3.39 0.62
CA GLY A 126 -5.75 -4.05 1.83
C GLY A 126 -4.61 -3.36 2.56
N GLY A 127 -4.04 -4.09 3.52
CA GLY A 127 -2.87 -3.67 4.26
C GLY A 127 -3.10 -2.55 5.26
N ILE A 128 -2.00 -1.93 5.67
CA ILE A 128 -2.01 -0.83 6.66
C ILE A 128 -2.64 0.45 6.12
N SER A 129 -2.81 0.57 4.81
CA SER A 129 -3.47 1.71 4.17
C SER A 129 -4.94 1.87 4.58
N LEU A 130 -5.57 0.81 5.11
CA LEU A 130 -6.95 0.85 5.60
C LEU A 130 -7.09 1.32 7.06
N VAL A 131 -5.97 1.68 7.71
CA VAL A 131 -5.96 2.05 9.13
C VAL A 131 -6.22 3.54 9.33
N ASN A 132 -5.47 4.37 8.63
CA ASN A 132 -5.39 5.81 8.95
C ASN A 132 -5.98 6.70 7.86
N ASP A 133 -6.79 7.67 8.26
CA ASP A 133 -7.33 8.70 7.37
C ASP A 133 -6.26 9.78 7.02
N PRO A 134 -6.46 10.46 5.86
CA PRO A 134 -7.56 10.34 4.89
C PRO A 134 -7.46 9.14 3.94
N ALA A 135 -6.30 8.47 3.82
CA ALA A 135 -6.09 7.40 2.86
C ALA A 135 -7.09 6.24 3.04
N ALA A 136 -7.34 5.81 4.27
CA ALA A 136 -8.22 4.69 4.54
C ALA A 136 -9.66 4.95 4.07
N SER A 137 -10.20 6.15 4.32
CA SER A 137 -11.51 6.57 3.79
C SER A 137 -11.50 6.66 2.26
N THR A 138 -10.40 7.08 1.67
CA THR A 138 -10.24 7.16 0.21
C THR A 138 -10.28 5.78 -0.44
N TYR A 139 -9.61 4.78 0.12
CA TYR A 139 -9.68 3.40 -0.38
C TYR A 139 -11.05 2.76 -0.16
N GLU A 140 -11.72 3.07 0.97
CA GLU A 140 -13.11 2.64 1.21
C GLU A 140 -14.06 3.25 0.17
N ALA A 141 -13.91 4.54 -0.15
CA ALA A 141 -14.71 5.24 -1.16
C ALA A 141 -14.46 4.66 -2.57
N LEU A 142 -13.20 4.35 -2.92
CA LEU A 142 -12.88 3.69 -4.19
C LEU A 142 -13.60 2.34 -4.30
N GLN A 143 -13.49 1.49 -3.28
CA GLN A 143 -14.16 0.19 -3.28
C GLN A 143 -15.67 0.35 -3.41
N ALA A 144 -16.29 1.26 -2.65
CA ALA A 144 -17.72 1.49 -2.71
C ALA A 144 -18.19 1.96 -4.09
N ARG A 145 -17.42 2.82 -4.75
CA ARG A 145 -17.69 3.30 -6.11
C ARG A 145 -17.63 2.20 -7.15
N GLU A 146 -16.62 1.33 -7.04
CA GLU A 146 -16.31 0.35 -8.08
C GLU A 146 -16.98 -1.03 -7.88
N ALA A 147 -17.37 -1.38 -6.66
CA ALA A 147 -17.98 -2.69 -6.35
C ALA A 147 -19.19 -3.07 -7.21
N PRO A 148 -20.06 -2.15 -7.68
CA PRO A 148 -21.17 -2.53 -8.57
C PRO A 148 -20.73 -2.97 -9.98
N PHE A 149 -19.48 -2.69 -10.37
CA PHE A 149 -19.02 -2.83 -11.76
C PHE A 149 -17.83 -3.78 -11.92
N ARG A 150 -17.11 -4.09 -10.83
CA ARG A 150 -15.83 -4.80 -10.85
C ARG A 150 -15.75 -5.81 -9.72
N VAL A 151 -15.00 -6.87 -9.93
CA VAL A 151 -14.65 -7.78 -8.82
C VAL A 151 -13.81 -7.04 -7.80
N THR A 152 -14.20 -7.14 -6.53
CA THR A 152 -13.48 -6.52 -5.42
C THR A 152 -12.92 -7.57 -4.48
N MET A 153 -11.65 -7.44 -4.14
CA MET A 153 -10.95 -8.28 -3.17
C MET A 153 -10.41 -7.42 -2.03
N ILE A 154 -10.54 -7.92 -0.81
CA ILE A 154 -9.95 -7.30 0.38
C ILE A 154 -9.05 -8.28 1.14
N ASP A 155 -7.86 -7.82 1.55
CA ASP A 155 -7.03 -8.44 2.60
C ASP A 155 -6.70 -7.38 3.65
N PRO A 156 -7.40 -7.34 4.78
CA PRO A 156 -7.12 -6.37 5.84
C PRO A 156 -5.70 -6.43 6.37
N ASN A 157 -5.06 -7.60 6.28
CA ASN A 157 -3.67 -7.83 6.69
C ASN A 157 -3.37 -7.21 8.07
N ILE A 158 -4.18 -7.56 9.07
CA ILE A 158 -4.26 -6.90 10.38
C ILE A 158 -2.92 -6.94 11.10
N ARG A 159 -2.51 -5.79 11.60
CA ARG A 159 -1.34 -5.62 12.45
C ARG A 159 -1.77 -4.90 13.73
N PRO A 160 -1.91 -5.59 14.88
CA PRO A 160 -2.46 -5.00 16.11
C PRO A 160 -1.78 -3.69 16.53
N GLY A 161 -0.47 -3.57 16.32
CA GLY A 161 0.27 -2.36 16.67
C GLY A 161 -0.14 -1.11 15.89
N PHE A 162 -0.72 -1.24 14.68
CA PHE A 162 -1.16 -0.08 13.88
C PHE A 162 -2.58 0.37 14.21
N ILE A 163 -3.41 -0.53 14.74
CA ILE A 163 -4.82 -0.23 15.05
C ILE A 163 -5.04 0.14 16.52
N ALA A 164 -3.97 0.10 17.32
CA ALA A 164 -4.04 0.40 18.77
C ALA A 164 -4.66 1.77 19.04
N GLY A 165 -5.71 1.80 19.85
CA GLY A 165 -6.45 3.02 20.19
C GLY A 165 -7.51 3.44 19.19
N GLN A 166 -7.67 2.74 18.06
CA GLN A 166 -8.71 2.97 17.04
C GLN A 166 -9.37 1.67 16.54
N GLU A 167 -9.28 0.61 17.34
CA GLU A 167 -9.74 -0.74 16.95
C GLU A 167 -11.21 -0.78 16.53
N ALA A 168 -12.06 -0.05 17.24
CA ALA A 168 -13.51 -0.03 16.97
C ALA A 168 -13.81 0.63 15.61
N GLU A 169 -13.18 1.76 15.32
CA GLU A 169 -13.34 2.47 14.05
C GLU A 169 -12.79 1.67 12.88
N TYR A 170 -11.57 1.15 13.04
CA TYR A 170 -10.95 0.26 12.05
C TYR A 170 -11.84 -0.96 11.77
N ARG A 171 -12.32 -1.65 12.81
CA ARG A 171 -13.18 -2.81 12.67
C ARG A 171 -14.46 -2.46 11.90
N ALA A 172 -15.13 -1.37 12.26
CA ALA A 172 -16.36 -0.93 11.58
C ALA A 172 -16.10 -0.65 10.09
N ARG A 173 -14.96 -0.04 9.73
CA ARG A 173 -14.55 0.17 8.33
C ARG A 173 -14.37 -1.17 7.62
N ILE A 174 -13.59 -2.08 8.19
CA ILE A 174 -13.33 -3.39 7.58
C ILE A 174 -14.63 -4.19 7.40
N GLU A 175 -15.54 -4.18 8.37
CA GLU A 175 -16.84 -4.85 8.26
C GLU A 175 -17.67 -4.27 7.09
N ARG A 176 -17.72 -2.94 6.92
CA ARG A 176 -18.38 -2.33 5.75
C ARG A 176 -17.73 -2.73 4.44
N MET A 177 -16.40 -2.80 4.40
CA MET A 177 -15.66 -3.17 3.19
C MET A 177 -15.82 -4.65 2.84
N ILE A 178 -15.83 -5.53 3.83
CA ILE A 178 -16.06 -6.97 3.64
C ILE A 178 -17.46 -7.23 3.05
N THR A 179 -18.48 -6.51 3.49
CA THR A 179 -19.85 -6.70 2.95
C THR A 179 -19.99 -6.36 1.48
N ARG A 180 -19.04 -5.60 0.91
CA ARG A 180 -19.03 -5.22 -0.51
C ARG A 180 -18.03 -6.06 -1.32
N ALA A 181 -17.17 -6.83 -0.65
CA ALA A 181 -16.13 -7.59 -1.33
C ALA A 181 -16.65 -8.93 -1.87
N ASP A 182 -16.25 -9.27 -3.10
CA ASP A 182 -16.49 -10.59 -3.69
C ASP A 182 -15.54 -11.63 -3.12
N ILE A 183 -14.31 -11.20 -2.79
CA ILE A 183 -13.26 -12.08 -2.25
C ILE A 183 -12.69 -11.45 -0.97
N VAL A 184 -12.68 -12.22 0.09
CA VAL A 184 -12.05 -11.85 1.37
C VAL A 184 -10.94 -12.82 1.68
N LYS A 185 -9.71 -12.32 1.84
CA LYS A 185 -8.56 -13.09 2.29
C LYS A 185 -8.21 -12.63 3.71
N LEU A 186 -8.08 -13.58 4.61
CA LEU A 186 -7.59 -13.36 5.98
C LEU A 186 -6.39 -14.27 6.21
N SER A 187 -5.45 -13.81 7.01
CA SER A 187 -4.37 -14.64 7.55
C SER A 187 -4.68 -15.03 9.00
N ASP A 188 -4.22 -16.21 9.41
CA ASP A 188 -4.28 -16.70 10.78
C ASP A 188 -3.45 -15.83 11.73
#